data_e7ff73536fcb3bbf0899493f7da342bc
#
_entry.id   e7ff73536fcb3bbf0899493f7da342bc
#
_cell.length_a   1.000
_cell.length_b   1.000
_cell.length_c   1.000
_cell.angle_alpha   90.00
_cell.angle_beta   90.00
_cell.angle_gamma   90.00
#
_symmetry.space_group_name_H-M   'P 1'
#
loop_
_entity.id
_entity.type
_entity.pdbx_description
1 polymer ?
#
loop_
_entity_poly.entity_id
_entity_poly.type
_entity_poly.pdbx_seq_one_letter_code
_entity_poly.pdbx_strand_id
1 'polypeptide(L)'
;MVRRRLLLALPFVLIITFAAAQAYAPVVTMSVTLPDGRTQELTAPESGLATLQLKDGTEYAFRPTIQDSSPWNRIVVTIFRTATTSAPTAALGEVELKRGGSAVESRTNPSFKLSVPKVSPPATEPGKASTIG
;
A
#
# COMPACT_ATOMS: atom_id res chain seq x y z
N MET A 1 19.51 -20.02 17.22
CA MET A 1 19.68 -19.73 15.81
C MET A 1 18.42 -19.97 15.06
N VAL A 2 17.90 -21.15 15.16
CA VAL A 2 16.66 -21.47 14.45
C VAL A 2 15.54 -20.54 14.85
N ARG A 3 15.52 -20.17 16.09
CA ARG A 3 14.47 -19.30 16.57
C ARG A 3 14.46 -17.95 15.90
N ARG A 4 15.63 -17.46 15.52
CA ARG A 4 15.66 -16.18 14.84
C ARG A 4 14.98 -16.22 13.51
N ARG A 5 15.12 -17.32 12.81
CA ARG A 5 14.44 -17.45 11.54
C ARG A 5 12.94 -17.48 11.72
N LEU A 6 12.50 -18.10 12.79
CA LEU A 6 11.06 -18.08 13.10
C LEU A 6 10.58 -16.68 13.34
N LEU A 7 11.38 -15.89 14.04
CA LEU A 7 11.00 -14.51 14.28
C LEU A 7 10.85 -13.74 12.98
N LEU A 8 11.72 -14.00 12.03
CA LEU A 8 11.63 -13.33 10.76
C LEU A 8 10.35 -13.70 10.03
N ALA A 9 9.84 -14.88 10.26
CA ALA A 9 8.60 -15.30 9.61
C ALA A 9 7.38 -14.64 10.23
N LEU A 10 7.47 -14.21 11.47
CA LEU A 10 6.31 -13.63 12.14
C LEU A 10 5.72 -12.43 11.43
N PRO A 11 6.53 -11.49 10.94
CA PRO A 11 5.96 -10.36 10.23
C PRO A 11 5.09 -10.76 9.06
N PHE A 12 5.50 -11.81 8.36
CA PHE A 12 4.70 -12.29 7.24
C PHE A 12 3.37 -12.83 7.70
N VAL A 13 3.37 -13.50 8.83
CA VAL A 13 2.13 -14.03 9.37
C VAL A 13 1.17 -12.90 9.70
N LEU A 14 1.69 -11.84 10.28
CA LEU A 14 0.87 -10.69 10.61
C LEU A 14 0.26 -10.07 9.38
N ILE A 15 1.05 -9.97 8.33
CA ILE A 15 0.58 -9.40 7.08
C ILE A 15 -0.56 -10.25 6.50
N ILE A 16 -0.42 -11.55 6.57
CA ILE A 16 -1.46 -12.44 6.08
C ILE A 16 -2.75 -12.24 6.86
N THR A 17 -2.65 -12.13 8.16
CA THR A 17 -3.81 -11.91 9.01
C THR A 17 -4.51 -10.62 8.64
N PHE A 18 -3.74 -9.58 8.44
CA PHE A 18 -4.29 -8.29 8.09
C PHE A 18 -5.00 -8.35 6.75
N ALA A 19 -4.38 -8.99 5.78
CA ALA A 19 -4.98 -9.13 4.47
C ALA A 19 -6.29 -9.91 4.54
N ALA A 20 -6.35 -10.91 5.37
CA ALA A 20 -7.58 -11.68 5.51
C ALA A 20 -8.71 -10.82 6.08
N ALA A 21 -8.38 -9.92 6.99
CA ALA A 21 -9.40 -9.06 7.59
C ALA A 21 -10.01 -8.12 6.57
N GLN A 22 -9.30 -7.85 5.48
CA GLN A 22 -9.77 -6.93 4.45
C GLN A 22 -9.99 -7.63 3.12
N ALA A 23 -10.38 -8.90 3.19
CA ALA A 23 -10.51 -9.71 1.99
C ALA A 23 -11.59 -9.21 1.04
N TYR A 24 -12.55 -8.45 1.56
CA TYR A 24 -13.65 -7.97 0.72
C TYR A 24 -13.43 -6.58 0.15
N ALA A 25 -12.31 -5.99 0.42
CA ALA A 25 -12.01 -4.67 -0.12
C ALA A 25 -11.30 -4.80 -1.46
N PRO A 26 -11.53 -3.85 -2.38
CA PRO A 26 -10.73 -3.83 -3.61
C PRO A 26 -9.25 -3.65 -3.28
N VAL A 27 -8.40 -4.20 -4.14
CA VAL A 27 -6.97 -4.16 -3.93
C VAL A 27 -6.35 -3.19 -4.90
N VAL A 28 -5.60 -2.24 -4.39
CA VAL A 28 -4.99 -1.18 -5.19
C VAL A 28 -3.52 -1.49 -5.37
N THR A 29 -3.10 -1.53 -6.63
CA THR A 29 -1.68 -1.68 -6.96
C THR A 29 -1.12 -0.29 -7.26
N MET A 30 -0.07 0.07 -6.54
CA MET A 30 0.56 1.37 -6.67
C MET A 30 1.99 1.20 -7.15
N SER A 31 2.40 2.07 -8.06
CA SER A 31 3.78 2.13 -8.49
C SER A 31 4.39 3.36 -7.86
N VAL A 32 5.42 3.17 -7.07
CA VAL A 32 6.04 4.25 -6.30
C VAL A 32 7.48 4.41 -6.76
N THR A 33 7.80 5.59 -7.27
CA THR A 33 9.19 5.91 -7.61
C THR A 33 9.78 6.67 -6.44
N LEU A 34 10.87 6.14 -5.93
CA LEU A 34 11.55 6.69 -4.77
C LEU A 34 12.38 7.91 -5.15
N PRO A 35 12.81 8.69 -4.15
CA PRO A 35 13.68 9.84 -4.45
C PRO A 35 14.95 9.49 -5.20
N ASP A 36 15.46 8.27 -5.03
CA ASP A 36 16.69 7.86 -5.72
C ASP A 36 16.43 7.35 -7.13
N GLY A 37 15.18 7.40 -7.59
CA GLY A 37 14.85 7.01 -8.96
C GLY A 37 14.37 5.59 -9.12
N ARG A 38 14.50 4.76 -8.08
CA ARG A 38 14.04 3.37 -8.18
C ARG A 38 12.52 3.34 -8.08
N THR A 39 11.92 2.39 -8.79
CA THR A 39 10.48 2.20 -8.75
C THR A 39 10.17 0.90 -8.06
N GLN A 40 9.17 0.94 -7.21
CA GLN A 40 8.72 -0.23 -6.47
C GLN A 40 7.22 -0.33 -6.55
N GLU A 41 6.73 -1.55 -6.73
CA GLU A 41 5.31 -1.78 -6.78
C GLU A 41 4.80 -2.19 -5.40
N LEU A 42 3.74 -1.53 -4.96
CA LEU A 42 3.13 -1.80 -3.67
C LEU A 42 1.67 -2.15 -3.89
N THR A 43 1.16 -3.00 -3.02
CA THR A 43 -0.22 -3.44 -3.11
C THR A 43 -0.85 -3.34 -1.74
N ALA A 44 -2.05 -2.79 -1.68
CA ALA A 44 -2.78 -2.68 -0.43
C ALA A 44 -4.27 -2.74 -0.71
N PRO A 45 -5.04 -3.33 0.19
CA PRO A 45 -6.49 -3.21 0.06
C PRO A 45 -6.90 -1.77 0.31
N GLU A 46 -8.06 -1.41 -0.21
CA GLU A 46 -8.56 -0.07 -0.02
C GLU A 46 -8.62 0.25 1.46
N SER A 47 -8.11 1.41 1.84
CA SER A 47 -8.01 1.87 3.23
C SER A 47 -7.01 1.10 4.06
N GLY A 48 -6.29 0.14 3.45
CA GLY A 48 -5.20 -0.53 4.13
C GLY A 48 -3.90 0.24 3.96
N LEU A 49 -2.81 -0.40 4.32
CA LEU A 49 -1.50 0.23 4.25
C LEU A 49 -0.51 -0.67 3.52
N ALA A 50 0.30 -0.08 2.68
CA ALA A 50 1.48 -0.73 2.14
C ALA A 50 2.69 0.06 2.62
N THR A 51 3.75 -0.64 3.02
CA THR A 51 4.91 0.03 3.58
C THR A 51 6.10 -0.10 2.68
N LEU A 52 7.01 0.84 2.82
CA LEU A 52 8.20 0.94 2.01
C LEU A 52 9.32 1.49 2.87
N GLN A 53 10.48 0.84 2.84
CA GLN A 53 11.61 1.29 3.63
C GLN A 53 12.70 1.81 2.71
N LEU A 54 13.19 2.99 3.01
CA LEU A 54 14.29 3.57 2.26
C LEU A 54 15.62 3.03 2.77
N LYS A 55 16.68 3.33 2.05
CA LYS A 55 18.01 2.86 2.40
C LYS A 55 18.46 3.34 3.76
N ASP A 56 18.02 4.52 4.14
CA ASP A 56 18.41 5.09 5.44
C ASP A 56 17.63 4.48 6.60
N GLY A 57 16.75 3.54 6.32
CA GLY A 57 15.99 2.87 7.36
C GLY A 57 14.65 3.51 7.66
N THR A 58 14.36 4.67 7.09
CA THR A 58 13.09 5.32 7.30
C THR A 58 11.98 4.57 6.58
N GLU A 59 10.89 4.36 7.24
CA GLU A 59 9.77 3.61 6.67
C GLU A 59 8.60 4.53 6.41
N TYR A 60 7.98 4.34 5.25
CA TYR A 60 6.81 5.11 4.85
C TYR A 60 5.67 4.17 4.56
N ALA A 61 4.46 4.65 4.74
CA ALA A 61 3.26 3.87 4.49
C ALA A 61 2.36 4.63 3.54
N PHE A 62 1.68 3.89 2.70
CA PHE A 62 0.82 4.46 1.68
C PHE A 62 -0.55 3.84 1.83
N ARG A 63 -1.56 4.67 2.01
CA ARG A 63 -2.93 4.22 2.17
C ARG A 63 -3.75 4.67 0.97
N PRO A 64 -4.18 3.74 0.12
CA PRO A 64 -5.04 4.09 -0.99
C PRO A 64 -6.49 4.12 -0.54
N THR A 65 -7.20 5.17 -0.92
CA THR A 65 -8.61 5.30 -0.65
C THR A 65 -9.31 5.57 -1.97
N ILE A 66 -10.29 4.76 -2.29
CA ILE A 66 -11.01 4.90 -3.56
C ILE A 66 -12.12 5.91 -3.37
N GLN A 67 -12.16 6.90 -4.24
CA GLN A 67 -13.08 8.02 -4.11
C GLN A 67 -14.38 7.84 -4.87
N ASP A 68 -14.41 6.91 -5.81
CA ASP A 68 -15.64 6.65 -6.56
C ASP A 68 -16.01 5.20 -6.40
N SER A 69 -17.31 4.90 -6.48
CA SER A 69 -17.77 3.55 -6.18
C SER A 69 -17.39 2.56 -7.26
N SER A 70 -17.49 2.92 -8.49
CA SER A 70 -17.15 2.08 -9.62
C SER A 70 -17.19 3.00 -10.82
N PRO A 71 -16.21 2.90 -11.68
CA PRO A 71 -15.22 1.85 -11.90
C PRO A 71 -13.92 2.01 -11.13
N TRP A 72 -13.90 2.73 -10.04
CA TRP A 72 -12.72 2.88 -9.19
C TRP A 72 -11.61 3.60 -9.94
N ASN A 73 -11.93 4.74 -10.50
CA ASN A 73 -10.95 5.49 -11.28
C ASN A 73 -10.20 6.53 -10.49
N ARG A 74 -10.75 6.97 -9.37
CA ARG A 74 -10.15 8.04 -8.59
C ARG A 74 -9.66 7.49 -7.27
N ILE A 75 -8.37 7.56 -7.05
CA ILE A 75 -7.74 7.03 -5.85
C ILE A 75 -6.95 8.14 -5.19
N VAL A 76 -7.13 8.31 -3.90
CA VAL A 76 -6.30 9.22 -3.11
C VAL A 76 -5.36 8.37 -2.27
N VAL A 77 -4.07 8.63 -2.40
CA VAL A 77 -3.07 7.91 -1.62
C VAL A 77 -2.56 8.85 -0.54
N THR A 78 -2.75 8.46 0.70
CA THR A 78 -2.20 9.22 1.83
C THR A 78 -0.85 8.64 2.19
N ILE A 79 0.12 9.51 2.36
CA ILE A 79 1.49 9.11 2.63
C ILE A 79 1.81 9.41 4.08
N PHE A 80 2.32 8.42 4.79
CA PHE A 80 2.68 8.54 6.18
C PHE A 80 4.15 8.22 6.36
N ARG A 81 4.77 8.86 7.34
CA ARG A 81 6.03 8.37 7.88
C ARG A 81 5.68 7.57 9.12
N THR A 82 6.14 6.33 9.18
CA THR A 82 5.77 5.48 10.30
C THR A 82 6.49 5.91 11.56
N ALA A 83 5.95 5.49 12.69
CA ALA A 83 6.51 5.85 13.97
C ALA A 83 7.90 5.26 14.15
N THR A 84 8.76 6.00 14.83
CA THR A 84 10.07 5.54 15.22
C THR A 84 10.16 5.62 16.73
N THR A 85 11.32 5.24 17.26
CA THR A 85 11.50 5.35 18.71
C THR A 85 11.47 6.81 19.18
N SER A 86 11.76 7.75 18.29
CA SER A 86 11.84 9.15 18.67
C SER A 86 10.69 9.99 18.14
N ALA A 87 9.84 9.44 17.26
CA ALA A 87 8.78 10.23 16.65
C ALA A 87 7.58 9.36 16.34
N PRO A 88 6.37 9.89 16.51
CA PRO A 88 5.16 9.14 16.18
C PRO A 88 4.92 9.12 14.68
N THR A 89 3.95 8.31 14.27
CA THR A 89 3.49 8.30 12.89
C THR A 89 2.99 9.70 12.52
N ALA A 90 3.35 10.13 11.34
CA ALA A 90 2.95 11.44 10.86
C ALA A 90 2.43 11.34 9.43
N ALA A 91 1.29 11.97 9.17
CA ALA A 91 0.79 12.08 7.82
C ALA A 91 1.56 13.19 7.10
N LEU A 92 2.09 12.87 5.93
CA LEU A 92 2.89 13.82 5.17
C LEU A 92 2.08 14.54 4.13
N GLY A 93 1.11 13.86 3.52
CA GLY A 93 0.31 14.49 2.49
C GLY A 93 -0.51 13.47 1.74
N GLU A 94 -1.24 13.95 0.75
CA GLU A 94 -2.11 13.13 -0.09
C GLU A 94 -1.84 13.42 -1.55
N VAL A 95 -2.07 12.41 -2.38
CA VAL A 95 -1.94 12.54 -3.83
C VAL A 95 -3.18 11.94 -4.46
N GLU A 96 -3.80 12.69 -5.35
CA GLU A 96 -4.95 12.15 -6.07
C GLU A 96 -4.47 11.58 -7.40
N LEU A 97 -4.87 10.34 -7.68
CA LEU A 97 -4.42 9.61 -8.84
C LEU A 97 -5.61 9.08 -9.60
N LYS A 98 -5.38 8.86 -10.90
CA LYS A 98 -6.35 8.18 -11.75
C LYS A 98 -5.83 6.79 -12.06
N ARG A 99 -6.71 5.82 -11.98
CA ARG A 99 -6.34 4.46 -12.35
C ARG A 99 -5.86 4.45 -13.81
N GLY A 100 -4.66 3.92 -14.03
CA GLY A 100 -4.08 3.86 -15.34
C GLY A 100 -3.54 5.18 -15.85
N GLY A 101 -3.57 6.22 -15.04
CA GLY A 101 -3.07 7.52 -15.43
C GLY A 101 -1.58 7.68 -15.24
N SER A 102 -1.09 8.86 -15.58
CA SER A 102 0.32 9.17 -15.45
C SER A 102 0.72 9.29 -13.99
N ALA A 103 2.00 9.09 -13.73
CA ALA A 103 2.52 9.25 -12.38
C ALA A 103 2.42 10.71 -11.96
N VAL A 104 2.12 10.91 -10.69
CA VAL A 104 2.00 12.23 -10.10
C VAL A 104 2.99 12.32 -8.96
N GLU A 105 3.69 13.42 -8.90
CA GLU A 105 4.66 13.63 -7.85
C GLU A 105 3.96 14.14 -6.60
N SER A 106 4.23 13.49 -5.47
CA SER A 106 3.73 13.96 -4.20
C SER A 106 4.47 15.24 -3.84
N ARG A 107 3.79 16.12 -3.13
CA ARG A 107 4.44 17.35 -2.68
C ARG A 107 4.87 17.21 -1.24
N THR A 108 5.39 16.06 -0.92
CA THR A 108 5.86 15.74 0.41
C THR A 108 7.38 15.81 0.43
N ASN A 109 7.93 15.68 1.61
CA ASN A 109 9.36 15.64 1.79
C ASN A 109 9.70 14.40 2.62
N PRO A 110 10.31 13.37 2.03
CA PRO A 110 10.74 13.28 0.64
C PRO A 110 9.55 13.16 -0.31
N SER A 111 9.78 13.43 -1.57
CA SER A 111 8.71 13.32 -2.55
C SER A 111 8.82 11.98 -3.27
N PHE A 112 7.66 11.49 -3.68
CA PHE A 112 7.55 10.23 -4.40
C PHE A 112 6.72 10.47 -5.65
N LYS A 113 6.97 9.69 -6.68
CA LYS A 113 6.10 9.68 -7.85
C LYS A 113 5.22 8.46 -7.75
N LEU A 114 3.92 8.67 -7.89
CA LEU A 114 2.94 7.62 -7.67
C LEU A 114 2.04 7.47 -8.86
N SER A 115 1.69 6.24 -9.16
CA SER A 115 0.64 5.94 -10.11
C SER A 115 -0.11 4.71 -9.64
N VAL A 116 -1.33 4.54 -10.15
CA VAL A 116 -2.14 3.37 -9.84
C VAL A 116 -2.41 2.67 -11.16
N PRO A 117 -1.58 1.68 -11.52
CA PRO A 117 -1.82 0.99 -12.78
C PRO A 117 -3.06 0.11 -12.74
N LYS A 118 -3.48 -0.33 -11.56
CA LYS A 118 -4.56 -1.28 -11.53
C LYS A 118 -5.26 -1.28 -10.19
N VAL A 119 -6.56 -1.51 -10.21
CA VAL A 119 -7.36 -1.78 -9.03
C VAL A 119 -8.09 -3.09 -9.28
N SER A 120 -7.89 -4.05 -8.40
CA SER A 120 -8.47 -5.37 -8.55
C SER A 120 -9.69 -5.51 -7.65
N PRO A 121 -10.71 -6.27 -8.07
CA PRO A 121 -11.85 -6.52 -7.20
C PRO A 121 -11.41 -7.29 -5.97
N PRO A 122 -12.26 -7.36 -4.94
CA PRO A 122 -11.90 -8.10 -3.74
C PRO A 122 -11.39 -9.49 -4.06
N ALA A 123 -10.30 -9.85 -3.45
CA ALA A 123 -9.60 -11.07 -3.81
C ALA A 123 -10.43 -12.30 -3.50
N THR A 124 -11.15 -12.30 -2.43
CA THR A 124 -11.83 -13.49 -1.99
C THR A 124 -13.16 -13.17 -1.38
N GLU A 125 -14.16 -13.77 -1.92
CA GLU A 125 -15.44 -13.91 -1.26
C GLU A 125 -15.64 -15.38 -1.11
N PRO A 126 -15.81 -15.89 0.10
CA PRO A 126 -15.76 -17.33 0.30
C PRO A 126 -16.62 -18.12 -0.70
N GLY A 127 -17.83 -17.72 -0.90
CA GLY A 127 -18.68 -18.44 -1.81
C GLY A 127 -18.22 -18.38 -3.25
N LYS A 128 -17.76 -17.23 -3.66
CA LYS A 128 -17.36 -17.04 -5.04
C LYS A 128 -16.08 -17.74 -5.38
N ALA A 129 -15.13 -17.71 -4.45
CA ALA A 129 -13.87 -18.33 -4.71
C ALA A 129 -14.05 -19.81 -5.01
N SER A 130 -14.87 -20.47 -4.25
CA SER A 130 -15.08 -21.88 -4.47
C SER A 130 -15.88 -22.12 -5.73
N THR A 131 -16.74 -21.21 -6.08
CA THR A 131 -17.56 -21.40 -7.28
C THR A 131 -16.73 -21.35 -8.53
N ILE A 132 -15.82 -20.44 -8.57
CA ILE A 132 -15.00 -20.27 -9.75
C ILE A 132 -14.01 -21.38 -9.88
N GLY A 133 -13.56 -21.85 -8.76
CA GLY A 133 -12.50 -22.86 -8.68
C GLY A 133 -12.56 -23.88 -9.68
#